data_2465199745f7b0f9745dedbf94d28f00
#
_entry.id   2465199745f7b0f9745dedbf94d28f00
#
_cell.length_a   1.000
_cell.length_b   1.000
_cell.length_c   1.000
_cell.angle_alpha   90.00
_cell.angle_beta   90.00
_cell.angle_gamma   90.00
#
_symmetry.space_group_name_H-M   'P 1'
#
loop_
_entity.id
_entity.type
_entity.pdbx_description
1 polymer ?
#
loop_
_entity_poly.entity_id
_entity_poly.type
_entity_poly.pdbx_seq_one_letter_code
_entity_poly.pdbx_strand_id
1 'polypeptide(L)'
;MSFFPSRWQRYLLLGLLWLCCSSLGWGLALALELPSLPGPVAQVTLPEALPSPGGIPANARPVDPIPSRYQPGFEAYLETCAGCHIALPPEVLPLESWQQILRRPDKHFGTTIPNLNRLTQLLIWDYVSTFSRPLPPNTPVPLYAEKSRFFKALHPRVDLPSDMTVKSCVACHPNVAQFDFRTLTPEWLDKE
;
A
#
# COMPACT_ATOMS: atom_id res chain seq x y z
N MET A 1 -1.52 45.74 -28.95
CA MET A 1 -0.19 46.32 -28.75
C MET A 1 0.79 45.19 -28.54
N SER A 2 1.44 44.73 -29.60
CA SER A 2 2.41 43.61 -29.55
C SER A 2 3.82 44.21 -29.29
N PHE A 3 4.30 43.97 -28.08
CA PHE A 3 5.67 44.29 -27.69
C PHE A 3 6.64 43.26 -28.28
N PHE A 4 7.18 43.53 -29.45
CA PHE A 4 8.36 42.80 -29.94
C PHE A 4 9.62 43.40 -29.28
N PRO A 5 10.37 42.62 -28.49
CA PRO A 5 11.62 43.15 -27.91
C PRO A 5 12.64 43.44 -29.00
N SER A 6 13.29 44.61 -28.92
CA SER A 6 14.33 45.02 -29.85
C SER A 6 15.48 44.00 -29.85
N ARG A 7 16.21 43.90 -30.99
CA ARG A 7 17.36 42.97 -31.14
C ARG A 7 18.37 43.11 -29.99
N TRP A 8 18.57 44.31 -29.46
CA TRP A 8 19.45 44.62 -28.34
C TRP A 8 18.96 44.00 -27.00
N GLN A 9 17.67 44.01 -26.73
CA GLN A 9 17.07 43.40 -25.56
C GLN A 9 17.24 41.88 -25.54
N ARG A 10 17.22 41.24 -26.71
CA ARG A 10 17.47 39.78 -26.81
C ARG A 10 18.90 39.40 -26.46
N TYR A 11 19.88 40.22 -26.88
CA TYR A 11 21.29 39.98 -26.53
C TYR A 11 21.58 40.26 -25.06
N LEU A 12 20.95 41.25 -24.45
CA LEU A 12 21.03 41.51 -23.01
C LEU A 12 20.44 40.37 -22.18
N LEU A 13 19.28 39.82 -22.57
CA LEU A 13 18.65 38.68 -21.88
C LEU A 13 19.48 37.38 -22.01
N LEU A 14 20.06 37.14 -23.18
CA LEU A 14 20.93 35.98 -23.40
C LEU A 14 22.24 36.10 -22.61
N GLY A 15 22.82 37.28 -22.51
CA GLY A 15 24.01 37.55 -21.70
C GLY A 15 23.77 37.40 -20.21
N LEU A 16 22.61 37.83 -19.70
CA LEU A 16 22.19 37.64 -18.31
C LEU A 16 21.96 36.18 -17.98
N LEU A 17 21.34 35.45 -18.91
CA LEU A 17 21.11 34.00 -18.75
C LEU A 17 22.44 33.23 -18.69
N TRP A 18 23.39 33.60 -19.51
CA TRP A 18 24.72 32.97 -19.56
C TRP A 18 25.52 33.22 -18.29
N LEU A 19 25.48 34.45 -17.74
CA LEU A 19 26.09 34.82 -16.47
C LEU A 19 25.46 34.08 -15.28
N CYS A 20 24.13 33.86 -15.27
CA CYS A 20 23.44 33.11 -14.23
C CYS A 20 23.81 31.62 -14.25
N CYS A 21 23.92 31.01 -15.42
CA CYS A 21 24.31 29.59 -15.55
C CYS A 21 25.79 29.36 -15.17
N SER A 22 26.69 30.30 -15.45
CA SER A 22 28.12 30.16 -15.08
C SER A 22 28.36 30.32 -13.58
N SER A 23 27.59 31.16 -12.88
CA SER A 23 27.69 31.32 -11.42
C SER A 23 27.13 30.13 -10.64
N LEU A 24 26.09 29.45 -11.15
CA LEU A 24 25.53 28.22 -10.57
C LEU A 24 26.48 27.02 -10.75
N GLY A 25 27.23 26.96 -11.86
CA GLY A 25 28.16 25.86 -12.12
C GLY A 25 29.37 25.83 -11.17
N TRP A 26 29.85 26.98 -10.74
CA TRP A 26 31.00 27.08 -9.84
C TRP A 26 30.64 26.80 -8.36
N GLY A 27 29.41 27.11 -7.96
CA GLY A 27 28.91 26.80 -6.61
C GLY A 27 28.76 25.30 -6.33
N LEU A 28 28.44 24.50 -7.36
CA LEU A 28 28.24 23.05 -7.21
C LEU A 28 29.58 22.29 -7.17
N ALA A 29 30.63 22.79 -7.79
CA ALA A 29 31.95 22.13 -7.81
C ALA A 29 32.69 22.18 -6.46
N LEU A 30 32.41 23.18 -5.63
CA LEU A 30 33.04 23.35 -4.31
C LEU A 30 32.34 22.54 -3.19
N ALA A 31 31.15 21.98 -3.45
CA ALA A 31 30.39 21.22 -2.47
C ALA A 31 30.70 19.70 -2.46
N LEU A 32 31.56 19.24 -3.37
CA LEU A 32 31.85 17.78 -3.53
C LEU A 32 33.17 17.31 -2.86
N GLU A 33 33.95 18.23 -2.28
CA GLU A 33 35.12 17.83 -1.48
C GLU A 33 34.75 17.71 0.03
N LEU A 34 34.00 16.69 0.40
CA LEU A 34 33.94 16.27 1.80
C LEU A 34 35.20 15.43 2.10
N PRO A 35 36.00 15.80 3.11
CA PRO A 35 37.09 14.94 3.56
C PRO A 35 36.51 13.64 4.11
N SER A 36 36.90 12.53 3.52
CA SER A 36 36.63 11.19 4.05
C SER A 36 37.37 11.02 5.39
N LEU A 37 36.66 11.12 6.51
CA LEU A 37 37.15 10.74 7.81
C LEU A 37 37.15 9.21 7.91
N PRO A 38 38.29 8.56 8.16
CA PRO A 38 38.31 7.15 8.49
C PRO A 38 37.97 6.98 9.98
N GLY A 39 36.68 6.79 10.25
CA GLY A 39 36.20 6.37 11.56
C GLY A 39 35.52 5.02 11.44
N PRO A 40 35.66 4.09 12.42
CA PRO A 40 34.87 2.88 12.41
C PRO A 40 33.41 3.25 12.46
N VAL A 41 32.63 2.83 11.44
CA VAL A 41 31.17 2.95 11.43
C VAL A 41 30.67 2.15 12.63
N ALA A 42 30.38 2.83 13.74
CA ALA A 42 29.58 2.25 14.80
C ALA A 42 28.26 1.83 14.15
N GLN A 43 27.99 0.53 14.15
CA GLN A 43 26.68 0.03 13.80
C GLN A 43 25.68 0.67 14.77
N VAL A 44 24.94 1.65 14.27
CA VAL A 44 23.76 2.16 14.98
C VAL A 44 22.77 1.01 14.95
N THR A 45 22.76 0.21 16.02
CA THR A 45 21.61 -0.63 16.33
C THR A 45 20.41 0.31 16.45
N LEU A 46 19.52 0.28 15.44
CA LEU A 46 18.22 0.94 15.58
C LEU A 46 17.58 0.42 16.87
N PRO A 47 17.05 1.31 17.72
CA PRO A 47 16.27 0.87 18.87
C PRO A 47 15.15 -0.03 18.35
N GLU A 48 15.03 -1.20 18.98
CA GLU A 48 13.89 -2.09 18.81
C GLU A 48 12.60 -1.27 18.82
N ALA A 49 11.85 -1.35 17.71
CA ALA A 49 10.67 -0.54 17.50
C ALA A 49 9.72 -0.68 18.68
N LEU A 50 9.40 0.43 19.34
CA LEU A 50 8.38 0.51 20.38
C LEU A 50 7.09 -0.15 19.88
N PRO A 51 6.47 -1.04 20.67
CA PRO A 51 5.21 -1.65 20.29
C PRO A 51 4.15 -0.56 20.14
N SER A 52 3.64 -0.40 18.93
CA SER A 52 2.50 0.48 18.66
C SER A 52 1.27 -0.05 19.39
N PRO A 53 0.53 0.76 20.18
CA PRO A 53 -0.69 0.30 20.81
C PRO A 53 -1.75 -0.01 19.74
N GLY A 54 -2.11 -1.27 19.60
CA GLY A 54 -3.01 -1.81 18.57
C GLY A 54 -2.31 -2.24 17.29
N GLY A 55 -0.98 -2.26 17.28
CA GLY A 55 -0.19 -2.58 16.11
C GLY A 55 -0.22 -4.06 15.77
N ILE A 56 -0.23 -4.32 14.48
CA ILE A 56 0.10 -5.58 13.83
C ILE A 56 1.34 -6.14 14.51
N PRO A 57 1.35 -7.42 14.93
CA PRO A 57 2.54 -8.02 15.48
C PRO A 57 3.70 -7.86 14.49
N ALA A 58 4.87 -7.44 14.97
CA ALA A 58 6.07 -7.22 14.15
C ALA A 58 6.51 -8.46 13.32
N ASN A 59 5.88 -9.61 13.56
CA ASN A 59 6.04 -10.87 12.86
C ASN A 59 4.89 -11.21 11.90
N ALA A 60 3.93 -10.30 11.68
CA ALA A 60 2.92 -10.46 10.64
C ALA A 60 3.62 -10.42 9.28
N ARG A 61 3.98 -11.58 8.77
CA ARG A 61 4.57 -11.75 7.44
C ARG A 61 3.58 -12.49 6.57
N PRO A 62 3.23 -11.95 5.41
CA PRO A 62 2.44 -12.71 4.44
C PRO A 62 3.22 -13.98 4.09
N VAL A 63 2.51 -15.08 3.96
CA VAL A 63 3.11 -16.36 3.57
C VAL A 63 3.73 -16.26 2.17
N ASP A 64 3.11 -15.47 1.30
CA ASP A 64 3.68 -15.10 0.01
C ASP A 64 4.46 -13.80 0.15
N PRO A 65 5.73 -13.77 -0.27
CA PRO A 65 6.56 -12.58 -0.10
C PRO A 65 6.01 -11.42 -0.95
N ILE A 66 5.73 -10.31 -0.29
CA ILE A 66 5.36 -9.06 -0.97
C ILE A 66 6.63 -8.42 -1.54
N PRO A 67 6.70 -8.13 -2.86
CA PRO A 67 7.84 -7.42 -3.43
C PRO A 67 8.08 -6.09 -2.72
N SER A 68 9.35 -5.75 -2.50
CA SER A 68 9.77 -4.61 -1.65
C SER A 68 9.11 -3.27 -2.03
N ARG A 69 8.83 -3.06 -3.32
CA ARG A 69 8.14 -1.85 -3.79
C ARG A 69 6.73 -1.67 -3.25
N TYR A 70 6.05 -2.77 -2.86
CA TYR A 70 4.69 -2.75 -2.33
C TYR A 70 4.62 -2.87 -0.81
N GLN A 71 5.76 -3.07 -0.14
CA GLN A 71 5.81 -3.17 1.31
C GLN A 71 5.18 -1.97 2.03
N PRO A 72 5.47 -0.71 1.64
CA PRO A 72 4.81 0.44 2.29
C PRO A 72 3.29 0.44 2.15
N GLY A 73 2.78 -0.02 1.00
CA GLY A 73 1.33 -0.16 0.77
C GLY A 73 0.70 -1.28 1.58
N PHE A 74 1.38 -2.41 1.70
CA PHE A 74 0.97 -3.54 2.52
C PHE A 74 0.92 -3.18 4.01
N GLU A 75 1.97 -2.54 4.53
CA GLU A 75 2.04 -2.07 5.92
C GLU A 75 0.92 -1.07 6.22
N ALA A 76 0.75 -0.06 5.37
CA ALA A 76 -0.34 0.91 5.48
C ALA A 76 -1.73 0.25 5.43
N TYR A 77 -1.90 -0.78 4.57
CA TYR A 77 -3.12 -1.57 4.47
C TYR A 77 -3.42 -2.30 5.79
N LEU A 78 -2.45 -3.03 6.34
CA LEU A 78 -2.63 -3.76 7.58
C LEU A 78 -2.91 -2.80 8.76
N GLU A 79 -2.12 -1.73 8.88
CA GLU A 79 -2.30 -0.72 9.92
C GLU A 79 -3.71 -0.09 9.90
N THR A 80 -4.23 0.17 8.70
CA THR A 80 -5.53 0.81 8.52
C THR A 80 -6.69 -0.16 8.69
N CYS A 81 -6.59 -1.39 8.17
CA CYS A 81 -7.72 -2.32 8.03
C CYS A 81 -7.76 -3.38 9.13
N ALA A 82 -6.61 -3.87 9.63
CA ALA A 82 -6.57 -4.95 10.61
C ALA A 82 -6.97 -4.52 12.04
N GLY A 83 -7.07 -3.22 12.31
CA GLY A 83 -7.42 -2.71 13.64
C GLY A 83 -8.88 -2.94 14.05
N CYS A 84 -9.79 -3.17 13.10
CA CYS A 84 -11.23 -3.35 13.37
C CYS A 84 -11.74 -4.75 13.04
N HIS A 85 -11.20 -5.38 12.01
CA HIS A 85 -11.55 -6.73 11.57
C HIS A 85 -10.34 -7.37 10.87
N ILE A 86 -10.46 -8.64 10.51
CA ILE A 86 -9.44 -9.34 9.74
C ILE A 86 -9.21 -8.60 8.40
N ALA A 87 -7.97 -8.19 8.15
CA ALA A 87 -7.58 -7.63 6.86
C ALA A 87 -7.65 -8.74 5.80
N LEU A 88 -8.45 -8.53 4.76
CA LEU A 88 -8.64 -9.54 3.71
C LEU A 88 -7.48 -9.49 2.71
N PRO A 89 -7.02 -10.65 2.18
CA PRO A 89 -6.14 -10.64 1.03
C PRO A 89 -6.79 -9.87 -0.15
N PRO A 90 -6.05 -9.04 -0.87
CA PRO A 90 -6.60 -8.27 -1.99
C PRO A 90 -7.32 -9.11 -3.04
N GLU A 91 -6.87 -10.35 -3.23
CA GLU A 91 -7.41 -11.32 -4.17
C GLU A 91 -8.86 -11.75 -3.88
N VAL A 92 -9.32 -11.55 -2.64
CA VAL A 92 -10.66 -11.94 -2.17
C VAL A 92 -11.76 -11.09 -2.80
N LEU A 93 -11.46 -9.80 -3.02
CA LEU A 93 -12.40 -8.85 -3.61
C LEU A 93 -11.89 -8.36 -4.97
N PRO A 94 -12.79 -8.01 -5.90
CA PRO A 94 -12.40 -7.40 -7.15
C PRO A 94 -11.87 -5.97 -6.96
N LEU A 95 -11.09 -5.52 -7.93
CA LEU A 95 -10.52 -4.18 -7.98
C LEU A 95 -11.56 -3.08 -7.74
N GLU A 96 -12.74 -3.22 -8.33
CA GLU A 96 -13.84 -2.25 -8.22
C GLU A 96 -14.39 -2.15 -6.80
N SER A 97 -14.37 -3.24 -6.03
CA SER A 97 -14.76 -3.24 -4.61
C SER A 97 -13.76 -2.45 -3.78
N TRP A 98 -12.47 -2.69 -3.95
CA TRP A 98 -11.42 -1.92 -3.28
C TRP A 98 -11.48 -0.44 -3.63
N GLN A 99 -11.76 -0.12 -4.91
CA GLN A 99 -11.94 1.25 -5.34
C GLN A 99 -13.12 1.93 -4.63
N GLN A 100 -14.26 1.23 -4.47
CA GLN A 100 -15.42 1.78 -3.76
C GLN A 100 -15.13 1.99 -2.26
N ILE A 101 -14.49 1.03 -1.60
CA ILE A 101 -14.11 1.10 -0.19
C ILE A 101 -13.20 2.31 0.06
N LEU A 102 -12.15 2.46 -0.74
CA LEU A 102 -11.18 3.54 -0.55
C LEU A 102 -11.69 4.93 -0.96
N ARG A 103 -12.62 5.00 -1.93
CA ARG A 103 -13.22 6.29 -2.32
C ARG A 103 -14.21 6.85 -1.31
N ARG A 104 -14.78 6.00 -0.46
CA ARG A 104 -15.81 6.39 0.53
C ARG A 104 -15.47 5.89 1.93
N PRO A 105 -14.33 6.33 2.47
CA PRO A 105 -13.87 5.89 3.79
C PRO A 105 -14.82 6.32 4.91
N ASP A 106 -15.61 7.37 4.69
CA ASP A 106 -16.65 7.86 5.59
C ASP A 106 -17.90 6.97 5.64
N LYS A 107 -18.05 6.03 4.71
CA LYS A 107 -19.22 5.14 4.55
C LYS A 107 -18.85 3.65 4.55
N HIS A 108 -17.83 3.28 5.31
CA HIS A 108 -17.37 1.90 5.39
C HIS A 108 -18.29 1.08 6.31
N PHE A 109 -19.33 0.46 5.74
CA PHE A 109 -20.30 -0.38 6.48
C PHE A 109 -20.87 0.26 7.74
N GLY A 110 -21.21 1.55 7.67
CA GLY A 110 -21.79 2.30 8.79
C GLY A 110 -20.77 2.95 9.74
N THR A 111 -19.49 2.80 9.45
CA THR A 111 -18.40 3.46 10.20
C THR A 111 -17.48 4.26 9.28
N THR A 112 -16.57 5.02 9.85
CA THR A 112 -15.51 5.72 9.12
C THR A 112 -14.19 5.00 9.32
N ILE A 113 -13.43 4.82 8.25
CA ILE A 113 -12.05 4.30 8.34
C ILE A 113 -11.18 5.40 8.97
N PRO A 114 -10.58 5.17 10.15
CA PRO A 114 -9.80 6.19 10.83
C PRO A 114 -8.48 6.44 10.11
N ASN A 115 -7.94 7.65 10.25
CA ASN A 115 -6.57 8.03 9.84
C ASN A 115 -6.22 7.82 8.35
N LEU A 116 -7.21 7.60 7.49
CA LEU A 116 -6.99 7.40 6.05
C LEU A 116 -6.77 8.75 5.34
N ASN A 117 -5.57 9.30 5.48
CA ASN A 117 -5.16 10.48 4.73
C ASN A 117 -4.86 10.14 3.25
N ARG A 118 -4.66 11.17 2.42
CA ARG A 118 -4.46 11.00 0.98
C ARG A 118 -3.26 10.13 0.61
N LEU A 119 -2.14 10.27 1.32
CA LEU A 119 -0.93 9.48 1.05
C LEU A 119 -1.15 8.02 1.41
N THR A 120 -1.66 7.75 2.61
CA THR A 120 -2.03 6.40 3.07
C THR A 120 -2.99 5.73 2.07
N GLN A 121 -4.01 6.46 1.60
CA GLN A 121 -4.95 5.96 0.59
C GLN A 121 -4.27 5.57 -0.72
N LEU A 122 -3.29 6.35 -1.19
CA LEU A 122 -2.55 6.04 -2.42
C LEU A 122 -1.65 4.82 -2.25
N LEU A 123 -0.96 4.69 -1.11
CA LEU A 123 -0.14 3.52 -0.80
C LEU A 123 -0.98 2.24 -0.75
N ILE A 124 -2.10 2.27 -0.03
CA ILE A 124 -3.04 1.14 0.04
C ILE A 124 -3.58 0.81 -1.36
N TRP A 125 -3.96 1.84 -2.14
CA TRP A 125 -4.46 1.62 -3.49
C TRP A 125 -3.44 0.95 -4.40
N ASP A 126 -2.17 1.38 -4.37
CA ASP A 126 -1.10 0.75 -5.17
C ASP A 126 -0.96 -0.74 -4.83
N TYR A 127 -1.00 -1.09 -3.54
CA TYR A 127 -0.96 -2.46 -3.07
C TYR A 127 -2.20 -3.25 -3.50
N VAL A 128 -3.40 -2.84 -3.08
CA VAL A 128 -4.60 -3.65 -3.34
C VAL A 128 -4.95 -3.75 -4.81
N SER A 129 -4.69 -2.70 -5.62
CA SER A 129 -4.95 -2.73 -7.05
C SER A 129 -4.01 -3.65 -7.81
N THR A 130 -2.79 -3.84 -7.32
CA THR A 130 -1.82 -4.74 -7.95
C THR A 130 -2.17 -6.21 -7.69
N PHE A 131 -2.65 -6.54 -6.51
CA PHE A 131 -2.92 -7.92 -6.11
C PHE A 131 -4.38 -8.35 -6.25
N SER A 132 -5.30 -7.44 -6.59
CA SER A 132 -6.68 -7.78 -6.94
C SER A 132 -6.88 -7.93 -8.44
N ARG A 133 -8.03 -8.44 -8.85
CA ARG A 133 -8.40 -8.64 -10.26
C ARG A 133 -9.62 -7.81 -10.62
N PRO A 134 -9.71 -7.27 -11.84
CA PRO A 134 -10.92 -6.58 -12.29
C PRO A 134 -12.07 -7.56 -12.53
N LEU A 135 -13.28 -7.05 -12.39
CA LEU A 135 -14.49 -7.78 -12.77
C LEU A 135 -14.65 -7.81 -14.31
N PRO A 136 -15.28 -8.86 -14.85
CA PRO A 136 -15.78 -8.82 -16.22
C PRO A 136 -16.76 -7.66 -16.41
N PRO A 137 -16.85 -7.10 -17.63
CA PRO A 137 -17.83 -6.04 -17.94
C PRO A 137 -19.25 -6.43 -17.51
N ASN A 138 -20.02 -5.45 -17.05
CA ASN A 138 -21.41 -5.62 -16.63
C ASN A 138 -21.65 -6.59 -15.45
N THR A 139 -20.63 -6.89 -14.66
CA THR A 139 -20.78 -7.70 -13.46
C THR A 139 -21.07 -6.79 -12.25
N PRO A 140 -22.06 -7.10 -11.41
CA PRO A 140 -22.31 -6.36 -10.17
C PRO A 140 -21.11 -6.38 -9.24
N VAL A 141 -20.78 -5.23 -8.65
CA VAL A 141 -19.62 -5.10 -7.75
C VAL A 141 -20.00 -5.61 -6.35
N PRO A 142 -19.40 -6.70 -5.87
CA PRO A 142 -19.65 -7.22 -4.53
C PRO A 142 -18.89 -6.37 -3.50
N LEU A 143 -19.56 -5.94 -2.43
CA LEU A 143 -18.90 -5.28 -1.31
C LEU A 143 -18.54 -6.25 -0.17
N TYR A 144 -19.16 -7.41 -0.16
CA TYR A 144 -18.94 -8.45 0.86
C TYR A 144 -18.17 -9.63 0.27
N ALA A 145 -17.24 -10.19 1.06
CA ALA A 145 -16.37 -11.28 0.63
C ALA A 145 -17.18 -12.51 0.16
N GLU A 146 -18.21 -12.91 0.89
CA GLU A 146 -19.06 -14.07 0.58
C GLU A 146 -19.86 -13.88 -0.73
N LYS A 147 -20.01 -12.66 -1.22
CA LYS A 147 -20.62 -12.35 -2.52
C LYS A 147 -19.60 -12.33 -3.65
N SER A 148 -18.31 -12.34 -3.34
CA SER A 148 -17.26 -12.28 -4.33
C SER A 148 -17.07 -13.62 -5.03
N ARG A 149 -17.07 -13.59 -6.37
CA ARG A 149 -16.71 -14.77 -7.18
C ARG A 149 -15.26 -15.19 -6.95
N PHE A 150 -14.38 -14.24 -6.63
CA PHE A 150 -12.97 -14.51 -6.38
C PHE A 150 -12.78 -15.22 -5.05
N PHE A 151 -13.51 -14.82 -4.01
CA PHE A 151 -13.55 -15.56 -2.75
C PHE A 151 -13.98 -17.01 -2.96
N LYS A 152 -15.05 -17.25 -3.72
CA LYS A 152 -15.51 -18.61 -4.05
C LYS A 152 -14.47 -19.39 -4.86
N ALA A 153 -13.77 -18.73 -5.78
CA ALA A 153 -12.73 -19.38 -6.58
C ALA A 153 -11.49 -19.77 -5.76
N LEU A 154 -11.21 -19.07 -4.64
CA LEU A 154 -10.17 -19.45 -3.69
C LEU A 154 -10.57 -20.63 -2.77
N HIS A 155 -11.86 -21.01 -2.75
CA HIS A 155 -12.40 -22.10 -1.94
C HIS A 155 -13.18 -23.10 -2.80
N PRO A 156 -12.54 -23.74 -3.81
CA PRO A 156 -13.27 -24.47 -4.87
C PRO A 156 -13.97 -25.74 -4.41
N ARG A 157 -13.55 -26.33 -3.30
CA ARG A 157 -14.05 -27.61 -2.78
C ARG A 157 -14.66 -27.50 -1.39
N VAL A 158 -14.90 -26.27 -0.93
CA VAL A 158 -15.38 -25.99 0.41
C VAL A 158 -16.85 -25.57 0.36
N ASP A 159 -17.69 -26.26 1.08
CA ASP A 159 -19.08 -25.85 1.31
C ASP A 159 -19.10 -24.78 2.42
N LEU A 160 -19.06 -23.54 1.99
CA LEU A 160 -18.97 -22.39 2.89
C LEU A 160 -20.33 -22.06 3.49
N PRO A 161 -20.43 -21.81 4.82
CA PRO A 161 -21.65 -21.35 5.45
C PRO A 161 -22.24 -20.10 4.79
N SER A 162 -23.57 -20.03 4.68
CA SER A 162 -24.25 -18.91 4.01
C SER A 162 -24.21 -17.59 4.80
N ASP A 163 -23.94 -17.65 6.09
CA ASP A 163 -23.89 -16.53 7.04
C ASP A 163 -22.46 -16.06 7.37
N MET A 164 -21.49 -16.44 6.53
CA MET A 164 -20.10 -16.06 6.70
C MET A 164 -19.92 -14.54 6.74
N THR A 165 -19.04 -14.12 7.62
CA THR A 165 -18.52 -12.74 7.71
C THR A 165 -17.00 -12.76 7.69
N VAL A 166 -16.36 -11.58 7.62
CA VAL A 166 -14.90 -11.48 7.74
C VAL A 166 -14.35 -12.04 9.05
N LYS A 167 -15.17 -12.15 10.09
CA LYS A 167 -14.79 -12.78 11.36
C LYS A 167 -14.76 -14.31 11.29
N SER A 168 -15.48 -14.92 10.36
CA SER A 168 -15.55 -16.37 10.22
C SER A 168 -14.27 -17.01 9.67
N CYS A 169 -13.39 -16.22 9.06
CA CYS A 169 -12.12 -16.72 8.48
C CYS A 169 -11.25 -17.46 9.51
N VAL A 170 -11.26 -17.03 10.78
CA VAL A 170 -10.46 -17.63 11.86
C VAL A 170 -10.84 -19.09 12.14
N ALA A 171 -12.06 -19.51 11.80
CA ALA A 171 -12.51 -20.88 12.05
C ALA A 171 -11.74 -21.92 11.21
N CYS A 172 -11.26 -21.52 10.04
CA CYS A 172 -10.48 -22.39 9.15
C CYS A 172 -9.02 -21.95 9.03
N HIS A 173 -8.73 -20.64 9.15
CA HIS A 173 -7.42 -20.04 9.05
C HIS A 173 -6.97 -19.45 10.40
N PRO A 174 -6.39 -20.24 11.31
CA PRO A 174 -6.10 -19.82 12.68
C PRO A 174 -5.10 -18.64 12.79
N ASN A 175 -4.29 -18.43 11.76
CA ASN A 175 -3.23 -17.43 11.75
C ASN A 175 -3.57 -16.15 10.97
N VAL A 176 -4.85 -15.87 10.73
CA VAL A 176 -5.26 -14.66 9.96
C VAL A 176 -4.85 -13.35 10.61
N ALA A 177 -4.66 -13.31 11.92
CA ALA A 177 -4.14 -12.14 12.62
C ALA A 177 -2.70 -11.79 12.22
N GLN A 178 -1.95 -12.77 11.72
CA GLN A 178 -0.61 -12.62 11.16
C GLN A 178 -0.63 -12.51 9.63
N PHE A 179 -1.80 -12.33 9.03
CA PHE A 179 -2.03 -12.33 7.59
C PHE A 179 -1.62 -13.65 6.89
N ASP A 180 -1.64 -14.77 7.64
CA ASP A 180 -1.42 -16.11 7.11
C ASP A 180 -2.76 -16.81 6.86
N PHE A 181 -3.14 -16.84 5.59
CA PHE A 181 -4.36 -17.52 5.11
C PHE A 181 -4.06 -18.91 4.50
N ARG A 182 -2.81 -19.38 4.54
CA ARG A 182 -2.44 -20.71 4.03
C ARG A 182 -2.49 -21.77 5.10
N THR A 183 -2.20 -21.42 6.34
CA THR A 183 -2.33 -22.35 7.46
C THR A 183 -3.81 -22.63 7.72
N LEU A 184 -4.17 -23.91 7.67
CA LEU A 184 -5.52 -24.39 7.93
C LEU A 184 -5.59 -25.11 9.27
N THR A 185 -6.77 -25.14 9.88
CA THR A 185 -7.05 -26.02 11.02
C THR A 185 -7.08 -27.50 10.55
N PRO A 186 -6.78 -28.48 11.44
CA PRO A 186 -6.67 -29.90 11.05
C PRO A 186 -7.90 -30.44 10.32
N GLU A 187 -9.10 -29.94 10.64
CA GLU A 187 -10.36 -30.38 10.04
C GLU A 187 -10.48 -30.03 8.56
N TRP A 188 -9.63 -29.11 8.08
CA TRP A 188 -9.67 -28.60 6.71
C TRP A 188 -8.46 -29.02 5.86
N LEU A 189 -7.39 -29.55 6.48
CA LEU A 189 -6.21 -30.01 5.76
C LEU A 189 -6.50 -31.12 4.75
N ASP A 190 -7.45 -32.01 5.04
CA ASP A 190 -7.80 -33.15 4.19
C ASP A 190 -8.85 -32.81 3.11
N LYS A 191 -9.28 -31.56 3.01
CA LYS A 191 -10.33 -31.11 2.08
C LYS A 191 -9.81 -30.31 0.89
N GLU A 192 -8.49 -30.12 0.78
CA GLU A 192 -7.85 -29.48 -0.37
C GLU A 192 -7.81 -30.32 -1.64
#